data_cc0c41249b275f2888a255770c9fe4b4
#
_entry.id   cc0c41249b275f2888a255770c9fe4b4
#
_cell.length_a   1.000
_cell.length_b   1.000
_cell.length_c   1.000
_cell.angle_alpha   90.00
_cell.angle_beta   90.00
_cell.angle_gamma   90.00
#
_symmetry.space_group_name_H-M   'P 1'
#
loop_
_entity.id
_entity.type
_entity.pdbx_description
1 polymer ?
#
loop_
_entity_poly.entity_id
_entity_poly.type
_entity_poly.pdbx_seq_one_letter_code
_entity_poly.pdbx_strand_id
1 'polypeptide(L)'
;MTATTLPWASTHLDRRKATVLEVLHDSIGCYATPPVSYLELAARVPNFKKKQLDDLYSKRKVVGLRTLRGSAFLMPVDLLPIVVPATRERNERAFSNYVDRVLVVDDYETWASRIEDLLSDEVHRTVPEIKAALDVPEEDAKGLNFVINQMSTECRLVGTGEPKSWRSGRNAVTLWSDWLPDVDVWSPDPGEARIEVARLYLRSHGPATVDDLAWWSGMTLGQAREAIDGCDAVDLGDGNFKGDGPTRGKVPPLRLLPVWDALMVTWKDRSRFLAEEVGPFVYDRDGNATSVVLDGGTVAGVWSLGSDDDKLEIRVAPFTRFTPKKWTAIEEEAALIGRLAGSKRVTILRCESPRSLIDGPRNLFLRPLRDHECE
;
A
#
# COMPACT_ATOMS: atom_id res chain seq x y z
N MET A 1 7.71 -23.13 2.32
CA MET A 1 8.48 -22.73 1.11
C MET A 1 9.67 -21.91 1.55
N THR A 2 10.83 -22.03 0.89
CA THR A 2 12.00 -21.22 1.20
C THR A 2 11.94 -19.87 0.42
N ALA A 3 12.65 -18.84 0.87
CA ALA A 3 12.74 -17.53 0.20
C ALA A 3 13.08 -17.61 -1.31
N THR A 4 13.68 -18.72 -1.74
CA THR A 4 14.03 -18.99 -3.15
C THR A 4 12.83 -19.36 -4.04
N THR A 5 11.67 -19.66 -3.47
CA THR A 5 10.45 -20.05 -4.22
C THR A 5 9.49 -18.90 -4.51
N LEU A 6 9.77 -17.69 -4.00
CA LEU A 6 8.97 -16.50 -4.29
C LEU A 6 9.14 -16.02 -5.74
N PRO A 7 8.10 -15.41 -6.35
CA PRO A 7 8.16 -14.86 -7.71
C PRO A 7 8.92 -13.52 -7.75
N TRP A 8 10.21 -13.55 -7.42
CA TRP A 8 11.03 -12.33 -7.30
C TRP A 8 11.00 -11.44 -8.54
N ALA A 9 10.75 -12.00 -9.73
CA ALA A 9 10.70 -11.22 -10.97
C ALA A 9 9.60 -10.16 -10.94
N SER A 10 8.40 -10.49 -10.45
CA SER A 10 7.25 -9.57 -10.36
C SER A 10 7.34 -8.60 -9.19
N THR A 11 8.25 -8.82 -8.23
CA THR A 11 8.45 -7.87 -7.14
C THR A 11 9.25 -6.64 -7.53
N HIS A 12 10.01 -6.68 -8.63
CA HIS A 12 10.93 -5.63 -9.10
C HIS A 12 11.99 -5.16 -8.09
N LEU A 13 12.17 -5.88 -6.99
CA LEU A 13 13.13 -5.52 -5.94
C LEU A 13 14.60 -5.65 -6.36
N ASP A 14 14.88 -6.24 -7.53
CA ASP A 14 16.20 -6.24 -8.15
C ASP A 14 16.53 -4.95 -8.91
N ARG A 15 15.57 -4.02 -9.06
CA ARG A 15 15.68 -2.71 -9.74
C ARG A 15 16.28 -2.76 -11.14
N ARG A 16 16.00 -3.77 -11.94
CA ARG A 16 16.69 -3.88 -13.23
C ARG A 16 16.15 -2.95 -14.31
N LYS A 17 14.84 -2.93 -14.56
CA LYS A 17 14.26 -2.15 -15.68
C LYS A 17 12.76 -1.90 -15.49
N ALA A 18 12.27 -1.62 -14.30
CA ALA A 18 10.86 -1.37 -14.11
C ALA A 18 10.52 0.12 -14.23
N THR A 19 9.44 0.43 -14.90
CA THR A 19 8.75 1.72 -14.82
C THR A 19 7.80 1.73 -13.61
N VAL A 20 7.36 2.91 -13.20
CA VAL A 20 6.37 3.06 -12.13
C VAL A 20 5.09 2.27 -12.47
N LEU A 21 4.63 2.37 -13.70
CA LEU A 21 3.38 1.73 -14.12
C LEU A 21 3.49 0.20 -14.14
N GLU A 22 4.61 -0.36 -14.61
CA GLU A 22 4.87 -1.81 -14.57
C GLU A 22 4.88 -2.33 -13.13
N VAL A 23 5.55 -1.61 -12.20
CA VAL A 23 5.54 -1.98 -10.77
C VAL A 23 4.11 -1.99 -10.22
N LEU A 24 3.32 -0.95 -10.52
CA LEU A 24 1.94 -0.86 -10.03
C LEU A 24 1.01 -1.92 -10.65
N HIS A 25 1.23 -2.34 -11.90
CA HIS A 25 0.48 -3.45 -12.50
C HIS A 25 0.85 -4.78 -11.84
N ASP A 26 2.14 -5.06 -11.69
CA ASP A 26 2.59 -6.34 -11.13
C ASP A 26 2.30 -6.45 -9.61
N SER A 27 2.24 -5.35 -8.87
CA SER A 27 1.80 -5.35 -7.48
C SER A 27 0.28 -5.20 -7.32
N ILE A 28 -0.46 -4.95 -8.41
CA ILE A 28 -1.90 -4.64 -8.43
C ILE A 28 -2.18 -3.44 -7.50
N GLY A 29 -1.41 -2.37 -7.73
CA GLY A 29 -1.42 -1.18 -6.90
C GLY A 29 -0.52 -1.28 -5.67
N CYS A 30 -0.37 -0.18 -4.97
CA CYS A 30 0.31 -0.08 -3.68
C CYS A 30 -0.42 0.88 -2.75
N TYR A 31 -0.08 0.90 -1.46
CA TYR A 31 -0.72 1.84 -0.54
C TYR A 31 -0.51 3.29 -0.98
N ALA A 32 -1.61 4.05 -1.11
CA ALA A 32 -1.59 5.44 -1.63
C ALA A 32 -1.06 6.47 -0.63
N THR A 33 -0.78 6.07 0.61
CA THR A 33 -0.39 7.00 1.68
C THR A 33 1.07 7.44 1.53
N PRO A 34 1.37 8.72 1.22
CA PRO A 34 2.74 9.23 1.31
C PRO A 34 3.27 9.19 2.77
N PRO A 35 4.55 8.90 2.99
CA PRO A 35 5.60 8.67 1.98
C PRO A 35 5.67 7.22 1.47
N VAL A 36 4.76 6.33 1.89
CA VAL A 36 4.81 4.88 1.63
C VAL A 36 4.91 4.59 0.14
N SER A 37 3.98 5.10 -0.68
CA SER A 37 3.98 4.87 -2.13
C SER A 37 5.30 5.32 -2.81
N TYR A 38 5.85 6.45 -2.40
CA TYR A 38 7.11 6.94 -2.97
C TYR A 38 8.31 6.06 -2.57
N LEU A 39 8.34 5.61 -1.31
CA LEU A 39 9.41 4.72 -0.81
C LEU A 39 9.30 3.33 -1.43
N GLU A 40 8.09 2.82 -1.61
CA GLU A 40 7.84 1.53 -2.25
C GLU A 40 8.30 1.55 -3.71
N LEU A 41 7.95 2.60 -4.46
CA LEU A 41 8.42 2.79 -5.83
C LEU A 41 9.94 3.00 -5.91
N ALA A 42 10.53 3.75 -4.97
CA ALA A 42 11.97 3.93 -4.91
C ALA A 42 12.72 2.61 -4.63
N ALA A 43 12.11 1.68 -3.89
CA ALA A 43 12.70 0.35 -3.67
C ALA A 43 12.73 -0.51 -4.94
N ARG A 44 11.89 -0.21 -5.96
CA ARG A 44 11.64 -1.05 -7.15
C ARG A 44 12.10 -0.41 -8.46
N VAL A 45 11.87 0.89 -8.63
CA VAL A 45 12.15 1.61 -9.88
C VAL A 45 13.58 2.17 -9.85
N PRO A 46 14.44 1.85 -10.84
CA PRO A 46 15.79 2.39 -10.89
C PRO A 46 15.77 3.92 -11.07
N ASN A 47 16.56 4.62 -10.25
CA ASN A 47 16.66 6.09 -10.27
C ASN A 47 15.30 6.80 -10.15
N PHE A 48 14.39 6.26 -9.37
CA PHE A 48 13.06 6.82 -9.16
C PHE A 48 13.11 8.29 -8.73
N LYS A 49 12.26 9.10 -9.35
CA LYS A 49 12.05 10.51 -9.02
C LYS A 49 10.58 10.76 -8.80
N LYS A 50 10.25 11.60 -7.82
CA LYS A 50 8.87 12.02 -7.50
C LYS A 50 8.06 12.37 -8.77
N LYS A 51 8.66 13.16 -9.67
CA LYS A 51 8.04 13.58 -10.93
C LYS A 51 7.51 12.42 -11.79
N GLN A 52 8.10 11.22 -11.73
CA GLN A 52 7.62 10.08 -12.53
C GLN A 52 6.22 9.63 -12.08
N LEU A 53 5.94 9.68 -10.78
CA LEU A 53 4.60 9.40 -10.27
C LEU A 53 3.67 10.59 -10.49
N ASP A 54 4.12 11.81 -10.25
CA ASP A 54 3.32 13.03 -10.46
C ASP A 54 2.84 13.14 -11.92
N ASP A 55 3.70 12.81 -12.89
CA ASP A 55 3.35 12.80 -14.32
C ASP A 55 2.26 11.73 -14.64
N LEU A 56 2.25 10.60 -13.93
CA LEU A 56 1.21 9.59 -14.10
C LEU A 56 -0.13 10.04 -13.53
N TYR A 57 -0.14 10.71 -12.39
CA TYR A 57 -1.34 11.36 -11.86
C TYR A 57 -1.89 12.40 -12.83
N SER A 58 -1.04 13.35 -13.28
CA SER A 58 -1.44 14.42 -14.20
C SER A 58 -1.97 13.88 -15.53
N LYS A 59 -1.46 12.72 -15.99
CA LYS A 59 -1.92 12.04 -17.20
C LYS A 59 -3.12 11.11 -16.96
N ARG A 60 -3.69 11.12 -15.76
CA ARG A 60 -4.80 10.25 -15.37
C ARG A 60 -4.51 8.76 -15.60
N LYS A 61 -3.24 8.32 -15.43
CA LYS A 61 -2.82 6.93 -15.57
C LYS A 61 -2.88 6.18 -14.25
N VAL A 62 -2.80 6.90 -13.14
CA VAL A 62 -2.93 6.37 -11.79
C VAL A 62 -3.81 7.27 -10.94
N VAL A 63 -4.46 6.69 -9.95
CA VAL A 63 -5.30 7.40 -8.98
C VAL A 63 -5.16 6.80 -7.59
N GLY A 64 -5.50 7.60 -6.56
CA GLY A 64 -5.69 7.11 -5.21
C GLY A 64 -7.16 6.73 -4.99
N LEU A 65 -7.46 5.47 -4.66
CA LEU A 65 -8.82 5.00 -4.44
C LEU A 65 -8.89 3.95 -3.34
N ARG A 66 -10.01 3.88 -2.62
CA ARG A 66 -10.26 2.80 -1.67
C ARG A 66 -10.74 1.54 -2.40
N THR A 67 -9.92 0.49 -2.36
CA THR A 67 -10.17 -0.76 -3.08
C THR A 67 -9.92 -1.97 -2.18
N LEU A 68 -8.79 -2.64 -2.35
CA LEU A 68 -8.44 -3.87 -1.64
C LEU A 68 -8.51 -3.67 -0.12
N ARG A 69 -9.22 -4.59 0.55
CA ARG A 69 -9.45 -4.55 2.01
C ARG A 69 -10.01 -3.21 2.55
N GLY A 70 -10.59 -2.37 1.67
CA GLY A 70 -11.09 -1.04 2.02
C GLY A 70 -9.99 -0.02 2.34
N SER A 71 -8.74 -0.32 1.99
CA SER A 71 -7.60 0.58 2.16
C SER A 71 -7.42 1.47 0.93
N ALA A 72 -6.78 2.63 1.11
CA ALA A 72 -6.46 3.53 0.00
C ALA A 72 -5.25 3.00 -0.77
N PHE A 73 -5.46 2.67 -2.03
CA PHE A 73 -4.43 2.21 -2.96
C PHE A 73 -4.16 3.23 -4.05
N LEU A 74 -2.90 3.35 -4.42
CA LEU A 74 -2.45 3.94 -5.66
C LEU A 74 -2.63 2.88 -6.75
N MET A 75 -3.58 3.13 -7.66
CA MET A 75 -4.05 2.13 -8.62
C MET A 75 -3.86 2.62 -10.05
N PRO A 76 -3.35 1.80 -10.97
CA PRO A 76 -3.48 2.03 -12.41
C PRO A 76 -4.94 2.15 -12.82
N VAL A 77 -5.27 3.15 -13.65
CA VAL A 77 -6.66 3.42 -14.04
C VAL A 77 -7.30 2.28 -14.82
N ASP A 78 -6.53 1.59 -15.63
CA ASP A 78 -6.98 0.43 -16.41
C ASP A 78 -7.28 -0.82 -15.57
N LEU A 79 -6.82 -0.88 -14.31
CA LEU A 79 -7.19 -1.93 -13.36
C LEU A 79 -8.50 -1.64 -12.60
N LEU A 80 -9.01 -0.40 -12.63
CA LEU A 80 -10.20 -0.03 -11.87
C LEU A 80 -11.45 -0.81 -12.27
N PRO A 81 -11.75 -1.06 -13.58
CA PRO A 81 -12.89 -1.88 -14.00
C PRO A 81 -12.84 -3.33 -13.51
N ILE A 82 -11.69 -3.79 -13.04
CA ILE A 82 -11.48 -5.14 -12.49
C ILE A 82 -11.53 -5.09 -10.95
N VAL A 83 -10.72 -4.23 -10.33
CA VAL A 83 -10.52 -4.25 -8.87
C VAL A 83 -11.71 -3.66 -8.12
N VAL A 84 -12.36 -2.61 -8.65
CA VAL A 84 -13.49 -1.97 -7.97
C VAL A 84 -14.70 -2.91 -7.88
N PRO A 85 -15.21 -3.51 -8.97
CA PRO A 85 -16.35 -4.44 -8.88
C PRO A 85 -16.03 -5.65 -8.00
N ALA A 86 -14.82 -6.19 -8.08
CA ALA A 86 -14.39 -7.35 -7.29
C ALA A 86 -14.45 -7.10 -5.77
N THR A 87 -14.25 -5.85 -5.32
CA THR A 87 -14.16 -5.48 -3.89
C THR A 87 -15.40 -4.74 -3.36
N ARG A 88 -16.33 -4.34 -4.23
CA ARG A 88 -17.51 -3.52 -3.90
C ARG A 88 -18.33 -4.08 -2.77
N GLU A 89 -18.82 -5.31 -2.90
CA GLU A 89 -19.69 -5.95 -1.93
C GLU A 89 -19.10 -5.99 -0.52
N ARG A 90 -17.79 -6.24 -0.40
CA ARG A 90 -17.09 -6.20 0.89
C ARG A 90 -17.04 -4.79 1.45
N ASN A 91 -16.76 -3.80 0.61
CA ASN A 91 -16.62 -2.42 1.04
C ASN A 91 -17.98 -1.83 1.47
N GLU A 92 -19.05 -2.14 0.76
CA GLU A 92 -20.44 -1.79 1.14
C GLU A 92 -20.84 -2.41 2.49
N ARG A 93 -20.54 -3.69 2.70
CA ARG A 93 -20.77 -4.35 3.99
C ARG A 93 -19.97 -3.72 5.14
N ALA A 94 -18.71 -3.38 4.89
CA ALA A 94 -17.87 -2.73 5.89
C ALA A 94 -18.42 -1.34 6.26
N PHE A 95 -18.97 -0.62 5.30
CA PHE A 95 -19.64 0.65 5.51
C PHE A 95 -20.89 0.49 6.37
N SER A 96 -21.82 -0.37 5.98
CA SER A 96 -23.05 -0.63 6.73
C SER A 96 -22.78 -0.98 8.19
N ASN A 97 -21.83 -1.90 8.44
CA ASN A 97 -21.42 -2.28 9.79
C ASN A 97 -20.81 -1.14 10.61
N TYR A 98 -20.19 -0.18 9.94
CA TYR A 98 -19.57 0.97 10.61
C TYR A 98 -20.62 2.04 10.94
N VAL A 99 -21.54 2.31 10.01
CA VAL A 99 -22.68 3.20 10.18
C VAL A 99 -23.45 2.85 11.44
N ASP A 100 -23.78 1.58 11.61
CA ASP A 100 -24.55 1.09 12.76
C ASP A 100 -23.84 1.27 14.13
N ARG A 101 -22.52 1.46 14.12
CA ARG A 101 -21.70 1.51 15.34
C ARG A 101 -21.20 2.90 15.74
N VAL A 102 -21.02 3.80 14.79
CA VAL A 102 -20.16 5.01 14.99
C VAL A 102 -20.81 6.29 14.48
N LEU A 103 -22.00 6.23 13.86
CA LEU A 103 -22.55 7.42 13.22
C LEU A 103 -22.96 8.49 14.23
N VAL A 104 -22.23 9.59 14.16
CA VAL A 104 -22.58 10.92 14.62
C VAL A 104 -22.99 11.82 13.43
N VAL A 105 -22.97 11.30 12.21
CA VAL A 105 -23.36 12.05 11.00
C VAL A 105 -24.78 11.66 10.64
N ASP A 106 -25.74 12.42 11.09
CA ASP A 106 -27.17 12.17 10.90
C ASP A 106 -27.61 12.16 9.43
N ASP A 107 -26.76 12.58 8.48
CA ASP A 107 -27.09 12.59 7.07
C ASP A 107 -25.86 12.51 6.17
N TYR A 108 -25.47 11.28 5.81
CA TYR A 108 -24.36 11.03 4.87
C TYR A 108 -24.58 11.74 3.53
N GLU A 109 -25.79 11.65 2.95
CA GLU A 109 -26.07 12.23 1.64
C GLU A 109 -26.05 13.75 1.66
N THR A 110 -26.45 14.39 2.75
CA THR A 110 -26.35 15.85 2.89
C THR A 110 -24.88 16.30 2.82
N TRP A 111 -24.00 15.63 3.57
CA TRP A 111 -22.57 15.95 3.53
C TRP A 111 -21.93 15.60 2.18
N ALA A 112 -22.30 14.47 1.60
CA ALA A 112 -21.81 14.05 0.28
C ALA A 112 -22.20 15.08 -0.80
N SER A 113 -23.46 15.53 -0.81
CA SER A 113 -23.93 16.55 -1.76
C SER A 113 -23.21 17.89 -1.57
N ARG A 114 -22.98 18.33 -0.32
CA ARG A 114 -22.20 19.57 -0.06
C ARG A 114 -20.75 19.47 -0.55
N ILE A 115 -20.15 18.28 -0.45
CA ILE A 115 -18.79 18.04 -0.97
C ILE A 115 -18.80 18.03 -2.50
N GLU A 116 -19.79 17.41 -3.12
CA GLU A 116 -19.94 17.41 -4.59
C GLU A 116 -20.16 18.82 -5.12
N ASP A 117 -21.05 19.60 -4.51
CA ASP A 117 -21.26 21.01 -4.87
C ASP A 117 -19.97 21.82 -4.75
N LEU A 118 -19.20 21.63 -3.68
CA LEU A 118 -17.91 22.31 -3.48
C LEU A 118 -16.89 21.94 -4.56
N LEU A 119 -16.85 20.66 -4.99
CA LEU A 119 -15.88 20.17 -5.95
C LEU A 119 -16.32 20.33 -7.40
N SER A 120 -17.54 20.80 -7.66
CA SER A 120 -18.06 21.06 -8.99
C SER A 120 -17.36 22.21 -9.73
N ASP A 121 -16.51 22.97 -9.00
CA ASP A 121 -15.64 24.00 -9.59
C ASP A 121 -14.35 23.44 -10.22
N GLU A 122 -14.21 22.09 -10.28
CA GLU A 122 -13.06 21.35 -10.80
C GLU A 122 -11.75 21.61 -10.05
N VAL A 123 -11.79 22.23 -8.87
CA VAL A 123 -10.62 22.47 -8.03
C VAL A 123 -10.35 21.25 -7.16
N HIS A 124 -9.16 20.67 -7.29
CA HIS A 124 -8.74 19.56 -6.44
C HIS A 124 -8.44 20.05 -5.01
N ARG A 125 -9.04 19.42 -4.02
CA ARG A 125 -8.89 19.81 -2.60
C ARG A 125 -8.44 18.67 -1.73
N THR A 126 -7.55 18.97 -0.79
CA THR A 126 -7.23 18.06 0.31
C THR A 126 -8.37 18.02 1.33
N VAL A 127 -8.45 16.97 2.13
CA VAL A 127 -9.48 16.85 3.20
C VAL A 127 -9.51 18.09 4.14
N PRO A 128 -8.36 18.66 4.60
CA PRO A 128 -8.39 19.89 5.38
C PRO A 128 -8.93 21.10 4.62
N GLU A 129 -8.66 21.22 3.32
CA GLU A 129 -9.20 22.30 2.49
C GLU A 129 -10.71 22.17 2.30
N ILE A 130 -11.23 20.95 2.15
CA ILE A 130 -12.67 20.68 2.14
C ILE A 130 -13.31 21.08 3.48
N LYS A 131 -12.71 20.65 4.60
CA LYS A 131 -13.20 21.01 5.94
C LYS A 131 -13.26 22.52 6.16
N ALA A 132 -12.21 23.23 5.77
CA ALA A 132 -12.15 24.68 5.88
C ALA A 132 -13.19 25.38 4.99
N ALA A 133 -13.36 24.91 3.75
CA ALA A 133 -14.31 25.49 2.80
C ALA A 133 -15.79 25.26 3.20
N LEU A 134 -16.09 24.13 3.85
CA LEU A 134 -17.44 23.82 4.35
C LEU A 134 -17.70 24.31 5.78
N ASP A 135 -16.73 24.99 6.41
CA ASP A 135 -16.80 25.49 7.79
C ASP A 135 -17.25 24.41 8.79
N VAL A 136 -16.56 23.25 8.71
CA VAL A 136 -16.92 22.05 9.47
C VAL A 136 -16.47 22.20 10.93
N PRO A 137 -17.38 22.11 11.92
CA PRO A 137 -17.03 22.11 13.34
C PRO A 137 -16.02 21.02 13.69
N GLU A 138 -15.19 21.23 14.70
CA GLU A 138 -14.16 20.26 15.10
C GLU A 138 -14.76 18.92 15.57
N GLU A 139 -15.92 18.96 16.24
CA GLU A 139 -16.68 17.78 16.64
C GLU A 139 -17.11 16.91 15.45
N ASP A 140 -17.44 17.51 14.29
CA ASP A 140 -17.89 16.83 13.09
C ASP A 140 -16.73 16.40 12.18
N ALA A 141 -15.51 16.85 12.48
CA ALA A 141 -14.34 16.62 11.65
C ALA A 141 -14.02 15.12 11.42
N LYS A 142 -14.33 14.25 12.39
CA LYS A 142 -14.18 12.79 12.24
C LYS A 142 -15.25 12.21 11.33
N GLY A 143 -16.50 12.67 11.49
CA GLY A 143 -17.63 12.27 10.65
C GLY A 143 -17.36 12.60 9.18
N LEU A 144 -16.89 13.81 8.88
CA LEU A 144 -16.56 14.20 7.50
C LEU A 144 -15.44 13.36 6.88
N ASN A 145 -14.41 12.97 7.65
CA ASN A 145 -13.38 12.04 7.15
C ASN A 145 -14.02 10.72 6.72
N PHE A 146 -15.02 10.27 7.47
CA PHE A 146 -15.75 9.06 7.14
C PHE A 146 -16.55 9.24 5.84
N VAL A 147 -17.31 10.32 5.70
CA VAL A 147 -18.04 10.65 4.46
C VAL A 147 -17.11 10.65 3.26
N ILE A 148 -16.00 11.36 3.30
CA ILE A 148 -15.01 11.42 2.20
C ILE A 148 -14.43 10.03 1.88
N ASN A 149 -14.14 9.23 2.89
CA ASN A 149 -13.66 7.87 2.69
C ASN A 149 -14.71 6.99 2.03
N GLN A 150 -15.98 7.15 2.41
CA GLN A 150 -17.07 6.41 1.83
C GLN A 150 -17.36 6.84 0.39
N MET A 151 -17.40 8.13 0.11
CA MET A 151 -17.51 8.66 -1.26
C MET A 151 -16.38 8.13 -2.17
N SER A 152 -15.16 8.01 -1.63
CA SER A 152 -14.05 7.38 -2.37
C SER A 152 -14.28 5.88 -2.61
N THR A 153 -14.87 5.16 -1.65
CA THR A 153 -15.24 3.74 -1.79
C THR A 153 -16.33 3.54 -2.85
N GLU A 154 -17.27 4.47 -2.93
CA GLU A 154 -18.37 4.49 -3.90
C GLU A 154 -17.98 5.02 -5.27
N CYS A 155 -16.72 5.38 -5.48
CA CYS A 155 -16.25 6.02 -6.70
C CYS A 155 -16.99 7.35 -7.02
N ARG A 156 -17.46 8.08 -6.01
CA ARG A 156 -17.92 9.48 -6.16
C ARG A 156 -16.73 10.44 -6.13
N LEU A 157 -15.69 10.12 -5.36
CA LEU A 157 -14.43 10.87 -5.28
C LEU A 157 -13.24 10.00 -5.67
N VAL A 158 -12.22 10.64 -6.23
CA VAL A 158 -10.95 10.01 -6.60
C VAL A 158 -9.77 10.87 -6.15
N GLY A 159 -8.70 10.23 -5.68
CA GLY A 159 -7.46 10.90 -5.30
C GLY A 159 -6.58 11.20 -6.51
N THR A 160 -6.20 12.45 -6.68
CA THR A 160 -5.44 12.97 -7.84
C THR A 160 -3.94 13.17 -7.56
N GLY A 161 -3.51 12.87 -6.37
CA GLY A 161 -2.09 12.77 -6.02
C GLY A 161 -1.42 14.05 -5.56
N GLU A 162 -1.70 15.19 -6.01
CA GLU A 162 -1.00 16.48 -5.80
C GLU A 162 -0.56 16.79 -4.34
N PRO A 163 0.32 15.94 -3.72
CA PRO A 163 0.77 16.20 -2.37
C PRO A 163 1.72 17.39 -2.37
N LYS A 164 1.45 18.37 -1.52
CA LYS A 164 2.36 19.52 -1.27
C LYS A 164 3.76 19.05 -0.84
N SER A 165 3.84 17.87 -0.24
CA SER A 165 5.09 17.23 0.18
C SER A 165 4.95 15.71 0.06
N TRP A 166 6.00 15.04 -0.42
CA TRP A 166 6.05 13.58 -0.44
C TRP A 166 5.94 12.93 0.96
N ARG A 167 6.15 13.69 2.03
CA ARG A 167 6.03 13.25 3.43
C ARG A 167 4.63 13.48 4.01
N SER A 168 3.89 14.47 3.53
CA SER A 168 2.57 14.78 4.05
C SER A 168 1.51 14.05 3.22
N GLY A 169 0.93 13.02 3.81
CA GLY A 169 0.00 12.09 3.19
C GLY A 169 -1.37 12.63 2.83
N ARG A 170 -1.45 13.86 2.37
CA ARG A 170 -2.73 14.49 2.03
C ARG A 170 -2.84 14.61 0.52
N ASN A 171 -3.34 13.56 -0.11
CA ASN A 171 -3.73 13.61 -1.51
C ASN A 171 -4.94 14.53 -1.65
N ALA A 172 -4.93 15.36 -2.70
CA ALA A 172 -6.12 16.05 -3.11
C ALA A 172 -7.11 15.06 -3.73
N VAL A 173 -8.39 15.38 -3.62
CA VAL A 173 -9.49 14.63 -4.25
C VAL A 173 -10.28 15.53 -5.17
N THR A 174 -10.94 14.92 -6.14
CA THR A 174 -11.91 15.55 -7.03
C THR A 174 -13.05 14.59 -7.33
N LEU A 175 -14.07 15.04 -8.07
CA LEU A 175 -15.17 14.18 -8.48
C LEU A 175 -14.69 13.13 -9.49
N TRP A 176 -15.21 11.91 -9.34
CA TRP A 176 -14.97 10.82 -10.30
C TRP A 176 -15.45 11.19 -11.70
N SER A 177 -16.65 11.78 -11.80
CA SER A 177 -17.27 12.21 -13.06
C SER A 177 -16.38 13.14 -13.89
N ASP A 178 -15.58 13.98 -13.22
CA ASP A 178 -14.75 14.99 -13.89
C ASP A 178 -13.36 14.43 -14.24
N TRP A 179 -12.87 13.51 -13.39
CA TRP A 179 -11.52 12.99 -13.56
C TRP A 179 -11.44 11.74 -14.43
N LEU A 180 -12.43 10.83 -14.31
CA LEU A 180 -12.48 9.53 -14.98
C LEU A 180 -13.85 9.27 -15.63
N PRO A 181 -14.42 10.21 -16.45
CA PRO A 181 -15.77 10.09 -17.01
C PRO A 181 -15.97 8.83 -17.87
N ASP A 182 -14.90 8.35 -18.52
CA ASP A 182 -14.95 7.22 -19.45
C ASP A 182 -14.60 5.87 -18.78
N VAL A 183 -14.37 5.85 -17.46
CA VAL A 183 -14.00 4.62 -16.74
C VAL A 183 -15.23 4.02 -16.06
N ASP A 184 -15.75 2.96 -16.67
CA ASP A 184 -16.88 2.22 -16.11
C ASP A 184 -16.41 1.18 -15.09
N VAL A 185 -16.86 1.32 -13.86
CA VAL A 185 -16.61 0.39 -12.75
C VAL A 185 -17.90 -0.21 -12.19
N TRP A 186 -19.07 0.16 -12.75
CA TRP A 186 -20.37 -0.29 -12.26
C TRP A 186 -20.98 -1.41 -13.08
N SER A 187 -20.79 -1.40 -14.41
CA SER A 187 -21.33 -2.43 -15.32
C SER A 187 -20.66 -3.79 -15.24
N PRO A 188 -19.33 -3.92 -14.96
CA PRO A 188 -18.70 -5.23 -14.87
C PRO A 188 -19.30 -6.11 -13.76
N ASP A 189 -19.54 -7.39 -14.07
CA ASP A 189 -20.04 -8.38 -13.10
C ASP A 189 -19.02 -8.60 -11.98
N PRO A 190 -19.42 -8.52 -10.70
CA PRO A 190 -18.51 -8.70 -9.58
C PRO A 190 -17.86 -10.09 -9.50
N GLY A 191 -18.54 -11.15 -9.97
CA GLY A 191 -18.01 -12.51 -10.00
C GLY A 191 -16.89 -12.63 -11.02
N GLU A 192 -17.13 -12.19 -12.25
CA GLU A 192 -16.12 -12.14 -13.31
C GLU A 192 -14.93 -11.25 -12.91
N ALA A 193 -15.19 -10.12 -12.29
CA ALA A 193 -14.15 -9.24 -11.78
C ALA A 193 -13.28 -9.92 -10.69
N ARG A 194 -13.87 -10.72 -9.80
CA ARG A 194 -13.11 -11.52 -8.81
C ARG A 194 -12.25 -12.58 -9.47
N ILE A 195 -12.73 -13.23 -10.53
CA ILE A 195 -11.96 -14.22 -11.33
C ILE A 195 -10.74 -13.53 -11.95
N GLU A 196 -10.95 -12.33 -12.52
CA GLU A 196 -9.83 -11.59 -13.12
C GLU A 196 -8.82 -11.11 -12.07
N VAL A 197 -9.29 -10.65 -10.89
CA VAL A 197 -8.40 -10.34 -9.75
C VAL A 197 -7.58 -11.56 -9.32
N ALA A 198 -8.19 -12.75 -9.26
CA ALA A 198 -7.48 -13.99 -8.94
C ALA A 198 -6.42 -14.33 -10.00
N ARG A 199 -6.74 -14.15 -11.28
CA ARG A 199 -5.79 -14.35 -12.40
C ARG A 199 -4.59 -13.41 -12.28
N LEU A 200 -4.82 -12.10 -12.09
CA LEU A 200 -3.78 -11.11 -11.89
C LEU A 200 -2.93 -11.42 -10.66
N TYR A 201 -3.57 -11.77 -9.54
CA TYR A 201 -2.89 -12.12 -8.30
C TYR A 201 -1.98 -13.35 -8.46
N LEU A 202 -2.49 -14.44 -9.03
CA LEU A 202 -1.71 -15.66 -9.23
C LEU A 202 -0.60 -15.49 -10.26
N ARG A 203 -0.81 -14.65 -11.28
CA ARG A 203 0.22 -14.28 -12.24
C ARG A 203 1.39 -13.56 -11.56
N SER A 204 1.12 -12.60 -10.70
CA SER A 204 2.13 -11.74 -10.09
C SER A 204 2.72 -12.33 -8.80
N HIS A 205 1.91 -13.06 -8.03
CA HIS A 205 2.25 -13.49 -6.68
C HIS A 205 2.21 -15.01 -6.46
N GLY A 206 1.79 -15.77 -7.46
CA GLY A 206 1.79 -17.24 -7.38
C GLY A 206 3.21 -17.84 -7.31
N PRO A 207 3.36 -19.01 -6.68
CA PRO A 207 2.34 -19.84 -6.09
C PRO A 207 1.71 -19.26 -4.81
N ALA A 208 0.37 -19.38 -4.70
CA ALA A 208 -0.38 -18.87 -3.56
C ALA A 208 -1.59 -19.79 -3.25
N THR A 209 -2.10 -19.66 -2.03
CA THR A 209 -3.27 -20.41 -1.57
C THR A 209 -4.55 -19.57 -1.69
N VAL A 210 -5.72 -20.24 -1.54
CA VAL A 210 -7.01 -19.53 -1.41
C VAL A 210 -7.00 -18.58 -0.21
N ASP A 211 -6.37 -18.99 0.89
CA ASP A 211 -6.21 -18.15 2.09
C ASP A 211 -5.38 -16.90 1.82
N ASP A 212 -4.31 -17.01 1.01
CA ASP A 212 -3.50 -15.87 0.62
C ASP A 212 -4.31 -14.86 -0.21
N LEU A 213 -5.04 -15.34 -1.24
CA LEU A 213 -5.89 -14.49 -2.05
C LEU A 213 -6.99 -13.81 -1.23
N ALA A 214 -7.69 -14.56 -0.36
CA ALA A 214 -8.72 -14.03 0.52
C ALA A 214 -8.16 -12.95 1.46
N TRP A 215 -7.01 -13.23 2.07
CA TRP A 215 -6.29 -12.28 2.93
C TRP A 215 -5.93 -10.98 2.21
N TRP A 216 -5.33 -11.11 1.02
CA TRP A 216 -4.82 -9.97 0.26
C TRP A 216 -5.96 -9.12 -0.33
N SER A 217 -6.96 -9.74 -0.92
CA SER A 217 -8.07 -9.04 -1.60
C SER A 217 -9.14 -8.53 -0.63
N GLY A 218 -9.33 -9.23 0.50
CA GLY A 218 -10.45 -9.05 1.41
C GLY A 218 -11.71 -9.80 0.98
N MET A 219 -11.64 -10.67 0.00
CA MET A 219 -12.70 -11.63 -0.35
C MET A 219 -12.98 -12.60 0.80
N THR A 220 -14.18 -13.15 0.86
CA THR A 220 -14.43 -14.33 1.69
C THR A 220 -13.69 -15.55 1.13
N LEU A 221 -13.45 -16.57 1.96
CA LEU A 221 -12.83 -17.81 1.48
C LEU A 221 -13.61 -18.48 0.35
N GLY A 222 -14.96 -18.42 0.39
CA GLY A 222 -15.83 -18.93 -0.68
C GLY A 222 -15.59 -18.17 -1.99
N GLN A 223 -15.64 -16.83 -1.95
CA GLN A 223 -15.38 -15.99 -3.12
C GLN A 223 -13.97 -16.20 -3.70
N ALA A 224 -12.97 -16.32 -2.83
CA ALA A 224 -11.59 -16.56 -3.29
C ALA A 224 -11.44 -17.95 -3.92
N ARG A 225 -12.13 -18.97 -3.40
CA ARG A 225 -12.18 -20.31 -3.98
C ARG A 225 -12.83 -20.29 -5.37
N GLU A 226 -14.05 -19.74 -5.46
CA GLU A 226 -14.76 -19.59 -6.73
C GLU A 226 -13.95 -18.81 -7.77
N ALA A 227 -13.25 -17.76 -7.36
CA ALA A 227 -12.40 -16.97 -8.24
C ALA A 227 -11.18 -17.75 -8.76
N ILE A 228 -10.55 -18.58 -7.93
CA ILE A 228 -9.44 -19.44 -8.35
C ILE A 228 -9.94 -20.57 -9.26
N ASP A 229 -11.07 -21.18 -8.93
CA ASP A 229 -11.66 -22.26 -9.72
C ASP A 229 -12.14 -21.74 -11.10
N GLY A 230 -12.53 -20.46 -11.19
CA GLY A 230 -12.94 -19.79 -12.44
C GLY A 230 -11.79 -19.25 -13.28
N CYS A 231 -10.58 -19.12 -12.75
CA CYS A 231 -9.42 -18.70 -13.53
C CYS A 231 -8.59 -19.93 -13.96
N ASP A 232 -7.82 -19.79 -15.04
CA ASP A 232 -6.98 -20.86 -15.60
C ASP A 232 -5.73 -21.14 -14.73
N ALA A 233 -5.94 -21.33 -13.43
CA ALA A 233 -4.87 -21.55 -12.47
C ALA A 233 -4.39 -23.00 -12.51
N VAL A 234 -3.07 -23.20 -12.47
CA VAL A 234 -2.46 -24.51 -12.34
C VAL A 234 -2.41 -24.91 -10.86
N ASP A 235 -3.09 -25.99 -10.51
CA ASP A 235 -2.97 -26.60 -9.17
C ASP A 235 -1.61 -27.33 -9.05
N LEU A 236 -0.81 -26.90 -8.08
CA LEU A 236 0.51 -27.48 -7.80
C LEU A 236 0.47 -28.53 -6.67
N GLY A 237 -0.71 -28.84 -6.14
CA GLY A 237 -0.88 -29.64 -4.94
C GLY A 237 -0.73 -28.82 -3.64
N ASP A 238 -1.07 -29.45 -2.51
CA ASP A 238 -1.03 -28.85 -1.16
C ASP A 238 -1.76 -27.50 -1.04
N GLY A 239 -2.81 -27.29 -1.88
CA GLY A 239 -3.61 -26.07 -1.91
C GLY A 239 -2.92 -24.85 -2.52
N ASN A 240 -1.80 -25.04 -3.23
CA ASN A 240 -1.09 -23.99 -3.92
C ASN A 240 -1.48 -23.91 -5.40
N PHE A 241 -1.78 -22.70 -5.85
CA PHE A 241 -2.18 -22.38 -7.22
C PHE A 241 -1.21 -21.39 -7.85
N LYS A 242 -1.05 -21.48 -9.16
CA LYS A 242 -0.17 -20.64 -9.94
C LYS A 242 -0.84 -20.18 -11.23
N GLY A 243 -0.64 -18.90 -11.58
CA GLY A 243 -0.99 -18.35 -12.89
C GLY A 243 0.13 -18.53 -13.94
N ASP A 244 -0.03 -17.87 -15.07
CA ASP A 244 0.89 -17.87 -16.23
C ASP A 244 2.13 -16.96 -16.05
N GLY A 245 2.26 -16.31 -14.90
CA GLY A 245 3.33 -15.37 -14.62
C GLY A 245 4.71 -15.99 -14.37
N PRO A 246 5.75 -15.15 -14.22
CA PRO A 246 7.10 -15.59 -13.96
C PRO A 246 7.20 -16.24 -12.58
N THR A 247 7.66 -17.47 -12.53
CA THR A 247 7.82 -18.25 -11.28
C THR A 247 9.18 -18.08 -10.61
N ARG A 248 10.12 -17.48 -11.29
CA ARG A 248 11.49 -17.33 -10.82
C ARG A 248 11.96 -15.91 -11.08
N GLY A 249 12.84 -15.43 -10.23
CA GLY A 249 13.53 -14.16 -10.36
C GLY A 249 14.80 -14.21 -9.55
N LYS A 250 15.65 -13.21 -9.74
CA LYS A 250 16.83 -13.08 -8.91
C LYS A 250 16.41 -12.63 -7.52
N VAL A 251 16.84 -13.36 -6.50
CA VAL A 251 16.67 -12.93 -5.11
C VAL A 251 17.22 -11.50 -4.95
N PRO A 252 16.43 -10.57 -4.40
CA PRO A 252 16.86 -9.18 -4.30
C PRO A 252 18.04 -9.03 -3.34
N PRO A 253 18.93 -8.06 -3.61
CA PRO A 253 19.93 -7.66 -2.63
C PRO A 253 19.24 -6.95 -1.44
N LEU A 254 20.03 -6.43 -0.50
CA LEU A 254 19.50 -5.67 0.61
C LEU A 254 18.64 -4.49 0.12
N ARG A 255 17.43 -4.34 0.72
CA ARG A 255 16.47 -3.26 0.47
C ARG A 255 15.86 -2.73 1.76
N LEU A 256 15.59 -1.43 1.80
CA LEU A 256 14.77 -0.79 2.82
C LEU A 256 13.31 -0.71 2.30
N LEU A 257 12.45 -1.57 2.80
CA LEU A 257 11.04 -1.60 2.44
C LEU A 257 10.21 -0.79 3.43
N PRO A 258 9.27 0.05 2.98
CA PRO A 258 8.46 0.89 3.86
C PRO A 258 7.41 0.08 4.63
N VAL A 259 6.73 0.75 5.56
CA VAL A 259 5.52 0.24 6.19
C VAL A 259 4.50 -0.14 5.12
N TRP A 260 3.77 -1.26 5.32
CA TRP A 260 2.79 -1.80 4.36
C TRP A 260 3.32 -2.06 2.94
N ASP A 261 4.62 -2.26 2.77
CA ASP A 261 5.16 -2.64 1.46
C ASP A 261 4.40 -3.82 0.86
N ALA A 262 4.18 -3.81 -0.46
CA ALA A 262 3.42 -4.87 -1.14
C ALA A 262 3.92 -6.27 -0.81
N LEU A 263 5.26 -6.50 -0.74
CA LEU A 263 5.81 -7.79 -0.36
C LEU A 263 5.30 -8.26 1.00
N MET A 264 5.16 -7.34 1.96
CA MET A 264 4.80 -7.65 3.34
C MET A 264 3.31 -7.95 3.53
N VAL A 265 2.45 -7.52 2.60
CA VAL A 265 0.98 -7.65 2.71
C VAL A 265 0.37 -8.60 1.67
N THR A 266 1.18 -9.20 0.82
CA THR A 266 0.71 -10.04 -0.29
C THR A 266 0.25 -11.42 0.16
N TRP A 267 0.94 -12.07 1.08
CA TRP A 267 0.60 -13.43 1.54
C TRP A 267 0.18 -13.45 3.00
N LYS A 268 -0.75 -14.31 3.33
CA LYS A 268 -1.12 -14.64 4.71
C LYS A 268 -0.02 -15.47 5.39
N ASP A 269 0.55 -16.42 4.65
CA ASP A 269 1.72 -17.20 5.07
C ASP A 269 3.01 -16.38 4.91
N ARG A 270 3.52 -15.89 6.01
CA ARG A 270 4.71 -15.03 6.11
C ARG A 270 6.00 -15.80 6.23
N SER A 271 5.95 -17.12 6.47
CA SER A 271 7.13 -17.99 6.61
C SER A 271 8.02 -18.00 5.36
N ARG A 272 7.49 -17.53 4.23
CA ARG A 272 8.17 -17.39 2.95
C ARG A 272 9.37 -16.43 2.98
N PHE A 273 9.32 -15.41 3.84
CA PHE A 273 10.33 -14.33 3.94
C PHE A 273 10.61 -13.88 5.38
N LEU A 274 9.92 -14.43 6.37
CA LEU A 274 10.01 -14.02 7.77
C LEU A 274 10.17 -15.24 8.67
N ALA A 275 11.17 -15.22 9.53
CA ALA A 275 11.31 -16.20 10.60
C ALA A 275 10.27 -15.94 11.70
N GLU A 276 9.73 -17.00 12.29
CA GLU A 276 8.60 -16.90 13.24
C GLU A 276 8.97 -16.06 14.47
N GLU A 277 10.18 -16.26 15.00
CA GLU A 277 10.67 -15.59 16.21
C GLU A 277 10.79 -14.06 16.09
N VAL A 278 10.91 -13.52 14.88
CA VAL A 278 10.98 -12.06 14.64
C VAL A 278 9.64 -11.47 14.23
N GLY A 279 8.63 -12.31 14.02
CA GLY A 279 7.27 -11.89 13.65
C GLY A 279 6.68 -10.79 14.54
N PRO A 280 6.78 -10.88 15.88
CA PRO A 280 6.27 -9.86 16.80
C PRO A 280 6.90 -8.47 16.67
N PHE A 281 8.06 -8.36 16.06
CA PHE A 281 8.75 -7.08 15.79
C PHE A 281 8.43 -6.50 14.42
N VAL A 282 7.76 -7.26 13.55
CA VAL A 282 7.46 -6.91 12.16
C VAL A 282 5.98 -6.63 11.94
N TYR A 283 5.10 -7.36 12.64
CA TYR A 283 3.66 -7.22 12.52
C TYR A 283 3.00 -6.91 13.85
N ASP A 284 2.01 -6.01 13.83
CA ASP A 284 1.14 -5.78 14.97
C ASP A 284 -0.01 -6.82 15.03
N ARG A 285 -0.89 -6.69 16.03
CA ARG A 285 -2.06 -7.59 16.24
C ARG A 285 -3.08 -7.53 15.09
N ASP A 286 -3.16 -6.41 14.40
CA ASP A 286 -4.09 -6.19 13.29
C ASP A 286 -3.46 -6.65 11.94
N GLY A 287 -2.20 -7.12 11.96
CA GLY A 287 -1.45 -7.58 10.79
C GLY A 287 -0.82 -6.47 9.97
N ASN A 288 -0.68 -5.27 10.53
CA ASN A 288 0.06 -4.19 9.88
C ASN A 288 1.56 -4.48 9.94
N ALA A 289 2.21 -4.42 8.78
CA ALA A 289 3.66 -4.58 8.67
C ALA A 289 4.37 -3.25 8.91
N THR A 290 5.43 -3.25 9.74
CA THR A 290 6.33 -2.10 9.86
C THR A 290 7.32 -2.05 8.70
N SER A 291 8.14 -0.99 8.66
CA SER A 291 9.25 -0.88 7.69
C SER A 291 10.35 -1.88 8.00
N VAL A 292 10.80 -2.63 6.99
CA VAL A 292 11.75 -3.74 7.18
C VAL A 292 13.02 -3.59 6.34
N VAL A 293 14.10 -4.15 6.85
CA VAL A 293 15.32 -4.44 6.07
C VAL A 293 15.16 -5.82 5.47
N LEU A 294 14.97 -5.92 4.16
CA LEU A 294 14.99 -7.17 3.42
C LEU A 294 16.44 -7.44 2.97
N ASP A 295 16.98 -8.63 3.24
CA ASP A 295 18.31 -9.03 2.80
C ASP A 295 18.30 -10.46 2.28
N GLY A 296 18.68 -10.66 1.03
CA GLY A 296 18.70 -11.98 0.42
C GLY A 296 17.33 -12.66 0.40
N GLY A 297 16.23 -11.89 0.33
CA GLY A 297 14.87 -12.40 0.28
C GLY A 297 14.25 -12.71 1.65
N THR A 298 14.92 -12.41 2.75
CA THR A 298 14.39 -12.59 4.12
C THR A 298 14.43 -11.26 4.89
N VAL A 299 13.51 -11.10 5.84
CA VAL A 299 13.50 -9.93 6.71
C VAL A 299 14.63 -10.07 7.75
N ALA A 300 15.57 -9.13 7.73
CA ALA A 300 16.80 -9.14 8.51
C ALA A 300 16.82 -8.07 9.62
N GLY A 301 15.85 -7.19 9.67
CA GLY A 301 15.74 -6.12 10.65
C GLY A 301 14.57 -5.21 10.38
N VAL A 302 14.40 -4.20 11.19
CA VAL A 302 13.43 -3.13 11.00
C VAL A 302 14.12 -1.78 10.88
N TRP A 303 13.45 -0.82 10.24
CA TRP A 303 13.94 0.54 10.15
C TRP A 303 12.82 1.55 10.33
N SER A 304 13.17 2.80 10.60
CA SER A 304 12.22 3.89 10.65
C SER A 304 12.82 5.18 10.12
N LEU A 305 11.94 6.05 9.62
CA LEU A 305 12.27 7.37 9.14
C LEU A 305 12.04 8.39 10.24
N GLY A 306 13.10 9.10 10.64
CA GLY A 306 13.02 10.31 11.44
C GLY A 306 13.28 11.52 10.55
N SER A 307 12.81 12.68 10.97
CA SER A 307 13.14 13.94 10.31
C SER A 307 13.25 15.05 11.33
N ASP A 308 14.30 15.84 11.19
CA ASP A 308 14.50 17.07 11.90
C ASP A 308 14.88 18.12 10.85
N ASP A 309 13.98 19.04 10.56
CA ASP A 309 14.09 20.08 9.53
C ASP A 309 14.70 19.60 8.20
N ASP A 310 15.93 20.04 7.86
CA ASP A 310 16.65 19.69 6.63
C ASP A 310 17.43 18.36 6.72
N LYS A 311 17.33 17.61 7.84
CA LYS A 311 18.04 16.38 8.09
C LYS A 311 17.10 15.19 8.01
N LEU A 312 17.54 14.15 7.33
CA LEU A 312 16.85 12.86 7.29
C LEU A 312 17.61 11.88 8.16
N GLU A 313 16.92 11.30 9.12
CA GLU A 313 17.46 10.22 9.95
C GLU A 313 16.85 8.88 9.53
N ILE A 314 17.69 7.89 9.32
CA ILE A 314 17.29 6.51 9.05
C ILE A 314 17.81 5.68 10.20
N ARG A 315 16.89 5.20 11.03
CA ARG A 315 17.17 4.33 12.18
C ARG A 315 17.04 2.88 11.75
N VAL A 316 18.00 2.04 12.09
CA VAL A 316 18.04 0.64 11.68
C VAL A 316 18.37 -0.24 12.88
N ALA A 317 17.48 -1.19 13.17
CA ALA A 317 17.70 -2.25 14.16
C ALA A 317 17.75 -3.62 13.46
N PRO A 318 18.95 -4.18 13.27
CA PRO A 318 19.07 -5.52 12.70
C PRO A 318 18.70 -6.58 13.74
N PHE A 319 18.08 -7.70 13.29
CA PHE A 319 17.80 -8.85 14.18
C PHE A 319 19.05 -9.67 14.51
N THR A 320 20.08 -9.57 13.67
CA THR A 320 21.40 -10.15 13.89
C THR A 320 22.47 -9.14 13.49
N ARG A 321 23.68 -9.30 14.00
CA ARG A 321 24.78 -8.38 13.70
C ARG A 321 25.04 -8.27 12.19
N PHE A 322 24.95 -7.06 11.65
CA PHE A 322 25.28 -6.78 10.25
C PHE A 322 26.79 -6.65 10.04
N THR A 323 27.23 -7.21 8.91
CA THR A 323 28.62 -7.04 8.45
C THR A 323 28.84 -5.61 7.89
N PRO A 324 30.08 -5.13 7.80
CA PRO A 324 30.39 -3.84 7.14
C PRO A 324 29.75 -3.72 5.75
N LYS A 325 29.77 -4.80 4.95
CA LYS A 325 29.15 -4.83 3.62
C LYS A 325 27.65 -4.57 3.65
N LYS A 326 26.93 -5.11 4.65
CA LYS A 326 25.47 -4.84 4.80
C LYS A 326 25.23 -3.40 5.19
N TRP A 327 26.06 -2.81 6.05
CA TRP A 327 25.97 -1.39 6.40
C TRP A 327 26.20 -0.49 5.21
N THR A 328 27.18 -0.79 4.35
CA THR A 328 27.38 -0.06 3.08
C THR A 328 26.13 -0.14 2.18
N ALA A 329 25.48 -1.30 2.08
CA ALA A 329 24.25 -1.44 1.32
C ALA A 329 23.09 -0.60 1.92
N ILE A 330 23.02 -0.48 3.24
CA ILE A 330 22.05 0.41 3.91
C ILE A 330 22.36 1.88 3.60
N GLU A 331 23.63 2.27 3.58
CA GLU A 331 24.06 3.63 3.21
C GLU A 331 23.62 3.98 1.77
N GLU A 332 23.76 3.04 0.84
CA GLU A 332 23.28 3.20 -0.54
C GLU A 332 21.77 3.38 -0.63
N GLU A 333 20.98 2.55 0.07
CA GLU A 333 19.53 2.69 0.15
C GLU A 333 19.10 4.01 0.82
N ALA A 334 19.76 4.38 1.92
CA ALA A 334 19.54 5.64 2.62
C ALA A 334 19.82 6.85 1.73
N ALA A 335 20.87 6.80 0.91
CA ALA A 335 21.17 7.85 -0.06
C ALA A 335 20.10 7.98 -1.15
N LEU A 336 19.45 6.88 -1.58
CA LEU A 336 18.30 6.93 -2.50
C LEU A 336 17.11 7.65 -1.83
N ILE A 337 16.79 7.29 -0.61
CA ILE A 337 15.71 7.93 0.16
C ILE A 337 16.02 9.42 0.39
N GLY A 338 17.28 9.76 0.70
CA GLY A 338 17.73 11.13 0.86
C GLY A 338 17.53 11.99 -0.39
N ARG A 339 17.87 11.44 -1.57
CA ARG A 339 17.61 12.12 -2.86
C ARG A 339 16.12 12.34 -3.12
N LEU A 340 15.30 11.33 -2.84
CA LEU A 340 13.86 11.44 -2.95
C LEU A 340 13.28 12.51 -2.02
N ALA A 341 13.82 12.59 -0.80
CA ALA A 341 13.45 13.56 0.20
C ALA A 341 13.91 14.99 -0.11
N GLY A 342 14.84 15.18 -1.05
CA GLY A 342 15.53 16.44 -1.24
C GLY A 342 16.37 16.87 -0.03
N SER A 343 16.74 15.90 0.84
CA SER A 343 17.49 16.18 2.05
C SER A 343 18.96 16.41 1.75
N LYS A 344 19.53 17.47 2.33
CA LYS A 344 20.96 17.81 2.19
C LYS A 344 21.86 16.86 2.97
N ARG A 345 21.33 16.24 4.02
CA ARG A 345 22.07 15.35 4.91
C ARG A 345 21.23 14.16 5.32
N VAL A 346 21.80 12.97 5.15
CA VAL A 346 21.20 11.71 5.64
C VAL A 346 22.11 11.18 6.74
N THR A 347 21.53 10.88 7.90
CA THR A 347 22.23 10.25 9.02
C THR A 347 21.62 8.86 9.23
N ILE A 348 22.49 7.85 9.42
CA ILE A 348 22.05 6.50 9.76
C ILE A 348 22.37 6.29 11.22
N LEU A 349 21.35 5.96 12.01
CA LEU A 349 21.48 5.61 13.41
C LEU A 349 21.33 4.09 13.56
N ARG A 350 22.24 3.49 14.32
CA ARG A 350 22.24 2.06 14.63
C ARG A 350 21.51 1.84 15.94
N CYS A 351 20.43 1.09 15.91
CA CYS A 351 19.63 0.82 17.09
C CYS A 351 19.88 -0.63 17.54
N GLU A 352 19.90 -0.88 18.85
CA GLU A 352 20.26 -2.19 19.38
C GLU A 352 19.17 -3.24 19.14
N SER A 353 17.90 -2.90 19.40
CA SER A 353 16.78 -3.83 19.23
C SER A 353 15.47 -3.13 18.93
N PRO A 354 14.60 -3.74 18.11
CA PRO A 354 13.25 -3.23 17.91
C PRO A 354 12.36 -3.61 19.09
N ARG A 355 11.21 -2.93 19.19
CA ARG A 355 10.16 -3.25 20.14
C ARG A 355 9.19 -4.25 19.58
N SER A 356 8.60 -5.08 20.44
CA SER A 356 7.43 -5.88 20.10
C SER A 356 6.26 -4.96 19.71
N LEU A 357 5.73 -5.17 18.53
CA LEU A 357 4.56 -4.45 18.03
C LEU A 357 3.25 -5.02 18.61
N ILE A 358 3.29 -6.27 19.07
CA ILE A 358 2.15 -6.96 19.67
C ILE A 358 1.82 -6.38 21.04
N ASP A 359 2.83 -6.01 21.82
CA ASP A 359 2.67 -5.50 23.19
C ASP A 359 2.61 -3.97 23.25
N GLY A 360 2.80 -3.31 22.13
CA GLY A 360 2.86 -1.86 22.01
C GLY A 360 1.52 -1.18 21.70
N PRO A 361 1.49 0.16 21.69
CA PRO A 361 0.34 0.93 21.24
C PRO A 361 0.05 0.69 19.74
N ARG A 362 -1.22 0.81 19.34
CA ARG A 362 -1.71 0.50 17.97
C ARG A 362 -0.89 1.09 16.82
N ASN A 363 -0.28 2.26 16.99
CA ASN A 363 0.46 2.93 15.93
C ASN A 363 1.99 2.73 16.02
N LEU A 364 2.46 1.80 16.88
CA LEU A 364 3.89 1.56 17.06
C LEU A 364 4.57 1.09 15.78
N PHE A 365 3.85 0.34 14.93
CA PHE A 365 4.37 -0.16 13.65
C PHE A 365 4.79 0.96 12.67
N LEU A 366 4.26 2.19 12.83
CA LEU A 366 4.68 3.35 12.04
C LEU A 366 6.04 3.91 12.48
N ARG A 367 6.41 3.70 13.76
CA ARG A 367 7.67 4.17 14.36
C ARG A 367 8.20 3.14 15.36
N PRO A 368 8.70 1.99 14.90
CA PRO A 368 9.12 0.88 15.77
C PRO A 368 10.37 1.20 16.58
N LEU A 369 11.14 2.22 16.19
CA LEU A 369 12.40 2.61 16.80
C LEU A 369 12.30 4.03 17.38
N ARG A 370 12.73 4.22 18.62
CA ARG A 370 12.76 5.53 19.32
C ARG A 370 14.13 6.18 19.26
N ASP A 371 14.15 7.50 19.45
CA ASP A 371 15.33 8.33 19.34
C ASP A 371 16.44 7.97 20.34
N HIS A 372 16.07 7.58 21.56
CA HIS A 372 17.00 7.27 22.65
C HIS A 372 17.52 5.80 22.66
N GLU A 373 17.10 4.99 21.70
CA GLU A 373 17.54 3.57 21.56
C GLU A 373 18.56 3.40 20.43
N CYS A 374 19.03 4.50 19.83
CA CYS A 374 19.89 4.49 18.64
C CYS A 374 21.13 5.37 18.83
N GLU A 375 22.28 4.89 18.35
CA GLU A 375 23.57 5.58 18.27
C GLU A 375 23.95 5.97 16.83
#